data_54d7927b251e804eb02b3d3c6f5bec09
#
_entry.id   54d7927b251e804eb02b3d3c6f5bec09
#
_cell.length_a   1.000
_cell.length_b   1.000
_cell.length_c   1.000
_cell.angle_alpha   90.00
_cell.angle_beta   90.00
_cell.angle_gamma   90.00
#
_symmetry.space_group_name_H-M   'P 1'
#
loop_
_entity.id
_entity.type
_entity.pdbx_description
1 polymer ?
#
loop_
_entity_poly.entity_id
_entity_poly.type
_entity_poly.pdbx_seq_one_letter_code
_entity_poly.pdbx_strand_id
1 'polypeptide(L)'
;GSGDLDSTTLAPAIENTPGTIEMEGEQLPSLSIRKIAPAEVQVNRAAVFTTRIKNVGKITAYGVRITDYVPRGARLENAHPEFIRTPTGAIQWELVALEPGEEASVSMKVTPMTEGEIGSVATVSFATRASVRTVSTKPQLTIQQTFNKTALIGETVLVNIVVSNPGSGDATGIVVEADIPTELSHVAGNELEYQIGTLRPGQSKQLQLRLLAKTAGLIQNILTVRGKGQIENRSIEPMRIVAPSLQVSLRGPAIRYLDRQTTYAVDVVNPGTASARNVELVAYLPKGLKFVTTDHHGEYDSSEHAVYWKLEELPPQIGDSVKLTAIAIEPGEQKVRLEGTADLGVGARFEHIVRVQSVPELEFSVKDTADPIELGSDTTYEIKVVNRGTRTATGVQIAALFPEALKPIQGGGPSDVRIEGQIALFSPLQLLAPGAEAVFRVKAKALASGDNVIRVQISSDDKTTPVTKEESTRVYSDN
;
A
#
# COMPACT_ATOMS: atom_id res chain seq x y z
N GLY A 1 -7.75 13.80 87.64
CA GLY A 1 -7.41 13.52 86.30
C GLY A 1 -7.48 12.04 86.10
N SER A 2 -8.52 11.57 85.50
CA SER A 2 -8.75 10.20 85.09
C SER A 2 -7.69 9.80 84.08
N GLY A 3 -6.88 8.82 84.44
CA GLY A 3 -6.04 8.08 83.48
C GLY A 3 -6.76 6.85 83.08
N ASP A 4 -7.26 6.81 81.90
CA ASP A 4 -7.73 5.60 81.22
C ASP A 4 -6.57 4.62 81.10
N LEU A 5 -6.66 3.50 81.77
CA LEU A 5 -5.86 2.33 81.52
C LEU A 5 -6.53 1.59 80.38
N ASP A 6 -6.09 1.90 79.20
CA ASP A 6 -6.42 1.15 78.02
C ASP A 6 -5.70 -0.20 78.08
N SER A 7 -6.36 -1.20 78.66
CA SER A 7 -5.87 -2.56 78.73
C SER A 7 -6.39 -3.39 77.58
N THR A 8 -5.94 -3.09 76.40
CA THR A 8 -6.11 -3.97 75.27
C THR A 8 -4.76 -4.17 74.53
N THR A 9 -3.83 -4.85 75.23
CA THR A 9 -2.80 -5.56 74.52
C THR A 9 -3.38 -6.87 74.00
N LEU A 10 -4.34 -6.75 73.10
CA LEU A 10 -4.65 -7.82 72.15
C LEU A 10 -3.35 -8.04 71.38
N ALA A 11 -2.93 -9.30 71.31
CA ALA A 11 -1.85 -9.71 70.42
C ALA A 11 -1.98 -8.99 69.08
N PRO A 12 -0.88 -8.53 68.45
CA PRO A 12 -0.94 -7.69 67.27
C PRO A 12 -1.85 -8.35 66.26
N ALA A 13 -2.83 -7.55 65.79
CA ALA A 13 -3.73 -7.98 64.73
C ALA A 13 -2.84 -8.51 63.58
N ILE A 14 -2.99 -9.75 63.23
CA ILE A 14 -2.30 -10.34 62.10
C ILE A 14 -3.06 -9.86 60.90
N GLU A 15 -2.71 -8.67 60.48
CA GLU A 15 -3.30 -8.00 59.34
C GLU A 15 -2.87 -8.77 58.08
N ASN A 16 -3.83 -9.19 57.28
CA ASN A 16 -3.82 -9.45 55.83
C ASN A 16 -2.45 -9.78 55.16
N THR A 17 -1.46 -10.23 55.94
CA THR A 17 -0.13 -10.64 55.43
C THR A 17 0.03 -12.13 55.56
N PRO A 18 0.77 -12.77 54.64
CA PRO A 18 1.12 -14.17 54.78
C PRO A 18 1.82 -14.44 56.10
N GLY A 19 1.32 -15.40 56.92
CA GLY A 19 2.00 -15.86 58.13
C GLY A 19 3.35 -16.49 57.84
N THR A 20 4.06 -16.90 58.93
CA THR A 20 5.30 -17.63 58.77
C THR A 20 5.06 -19.03 58.22
N ILE A 21 6.09 -19.67 57.65
CA ILE A 21 5.96 -20.97 57.01
C ILE A 21 5.60 -22.05 58.02
N GLU A 22 5.96 -21.88 59.30
CA GLU A 22 5.63 -22.78 60.38
C GLU A 22 4.11 -22.82 60.71
N MET A 23 3.38 -21.79 60.29
CA MET A 23 1.91 -21.75 60.46
C MET A 23 1.17 -22.39 59.31
N GLU A 24 1.85 -22.91 58.27
CA GLU A 24 1.20 -23.58 57.14
C GLU A 24 0.90 -25.04 57.50
N GLY A 25 -0.25 -25.54 56.99
CA GLY A 25 -0.70 -26.89 57.29
C GLY A 25 -1.55 -27.00 58.55
N GLU A 26 -1.78 -28.23 58.99
CA GLU A 26 -2.63 -28.55 60.13
C GLU A 26 -1.95 -28.18 61.45
N GLN A 27 -2.62 -27.37 62.27
CA GLN A 27 -2.12 -26.83 63.51
C GLN A 27 -2.82 -27.49 64.72
N LEU A 28 -2.15 -28.38 65.43
CA LEU A 28 -2.65 -29.20 66.52
C LEU A 28 -1.88 -28.90 67.78
N PRO A 29 -2.11 -27.81 68.53
CA PRO A 29 -1.58 -27.58 69.85
C PRO A 29 -2.27 -28.55 70.85
N SER A 30 -1.53 -29.02 71.85
CA SER A 30 -2.09 -29.92 72.85
C SER A 30 -1.55 -29.52 74.25
N LEU A 31 -2.44 -29.12 75.12
CA LEU A 31 -2.10 -28.78 76.51
C LEU A 31 -2.53 -29.86 77.49
N SER A 32 -1.64 -30.30 78.37
CA SER A 32 -1.95 -31.09 79.53
C SER A 32 -2.16 -30.13 80.73
N ILE A 33 -3.19 -30.41 81.53
CA ILE A 33 -3.43 -29.68 82.80
C ILE A 33 -3.42 -30.66 83.95
N ARG A 34 -2.75 -30.31 85.06
CA ARG A 34 -2.69 -31.09 86.28
C ARG A 34 -2.83 -30.20 87.49
N LYS A 35 -3.79 -30.51 88.36
CA LYS A 35 -4.02 -29.80 89.59
C LYS A 35 -3.51 -30.59 90.78
N ILE A 36 -2.82 -29.92 91.73
CA ILE A 36 -2.15 -30.53 92.88
C ILE A 36 -2.55 -29.74 94.13
N ALA A 37 -2.93 -30.48 95.15
CA ALA A 37 -3.25 -29.90 96.47
C ALA A 37 -2.84 -30.90 97.56
N PRO A 38 -2.64 -30.44 98.83
CA PRO A 38 -2.44 -31.35 99.99
C PRO A 38 -3.63 -32.29 100.13
N ALA A 39 -3.39 -33.55 100.54
CA ALA A 39 -4.46 -34.53 100.71
C ALA A 39 -5.33 -34.19 101.99
N GLU A 40 -4.76 -33.47 102.91
CA GLU A 40 -5.44 -33.01 104.12
C GLU A 40 -4.89 -31.61 104.55
N VAL A 41 -5.81 -30.78 105.01
CA VAL A 41 -5.50 -29.47 105.62
C VAL A 41 -6.44 -29.19 106.78
N GLN A 42 -5.94 -28.64 107.87
CA GLN A 42 -6.75 -28.31 109.01
C GLN A 42 -7.50 -26.98 108.80
N VAL A 43 -8.65 -26.78 109.35
CA VAL A 43 -9.43 -25.58 109.36
C VAL A 43 -8.53 -24.42 109.96
N ASN A 44 -8.61 -23.24 109.37
CA ASN A 44 -7.80 -22.02 109.71
C ASN A 44 -6.29 -22.19 109.39
N ARG A 45 -5.84 -23.24 108.66
CA ARG A 45 -4.47 -23.37 108.17
C ARG A 45 -4.44 -23.24 106.70
N ALA A 46 -3.49 -22.43 106.19
CA ALA A 46 -3.36 -22.20 104.73
C ALA A 46 -2.84 -23.37 104.02
N ALA A 47 -3.40 -23.67 102.84
CA ALA A 47 -2.99 -24.69 101.89
C ALA A 47 -2.74 -24.07 100.49
N VAL A 48 -1.85 -24.58 99.75
CA VAL A 48 -1.54 -24.14 98.39
C VAL A 48 -2.10 -25.16 97.37
N PHE A 49 -2.93 -24.67 96.50
CA PHE A 49 -3.47 -25.36 95.35
C PHE A 49 -2.67 -24.95 94.11
N THR A 50 -2.01 -25.87 93.41
CA THR A 50 -1.16 -25.56 92.23
C THR A 50 -1.74 -26.20 91.02
N THR A 51 -1.87 -25.42 89.94
CA THR A 51 -2.26 -25.91 88.64
C THR A 51 -1.06 -25.82 87.69
N ARG A 52 -0.65 -26.94 87.13
CA ARG A 52 0.42 -27.02 86.14
C ARG A 52 -0.15 -27.27 84.79
N ILE A 53 0.32 -26.52 83.77
CA ILE A 53 -0.07 -26.64 82.38
C ILE A 53 1.20 -26.89 81.60
N LYS A 54 1.19 -27.87 80.73
CA LYS A 54 2.33 -28.19 79.86
C LYS A 54 1.86 -28.30 78.42
N ASN A 55 2.56 -27.67 77.49
CA ASN A 55 2.32 -27.90 76.08
C ASN A 55 3.00 -29.21 75.69
N VAL A 56 2.19 -30.24 75.49
CA VAL A 56 2.63 -31.57 75.01
C VAL A 56 2.49 -31.72 73.48
N GLY A 57 2.01 -30.68 72.81
CA GLY A 57 1.91 -30.60 71.35
C GLY A 57 3.25 -30.24 70.70
N LYS A 58 3.21 -30.10 69.36
CA LYS A 58 4.39 -29.78 68.55
C LYS A 58 4.45 -28.30 68.12
N ILE A 59 3.42 -27.57 68.44
CA ILE A 59 3.26 -26.16 68.04
C ILE A 59 2.86 -25.30 69.25
N THR A 60 3.13 -24.01 69.17
CA THR A 60 2.85 -23.03 70.21
C THR A 60 1.35 -22.84 70.44
N ALA A 61 0.92 -22.89 71.69
CA ALA A 61 -0.44 -22.52 72.07
C ALA A 61 -0.41 -21.01 72.47
N TYR A 62 -1.25 -20.23 71.78
CA TYR A 62 -1.37 -18.79 71.99
C TYR A 62 -2.52 -18.41 72.90
N GLY A 63 -2.39 -17.30 73.62
CA GLY A 63 -3.45 -16.76 74.47
C GLY A 63 -3.95 -17.80 75.48
N VAL A 64 -3.02 -18.48 76.11
CA VAL A 64 -3.34 -19.53 77.10
C VAL A 64 -3.94 -18.88 78.32
N ARG A 65 -5.19 -19.24 78.64
CA ARG A 65 -5.94 -18.69 79.77
C ARG A 65 -6.28 -19.84 80.70
N ILE A 66 -5.85 -19.69 81.96
CA ILE A 66 -6.15 -20.61 83.07
C ILE A 66 -7.19 -19.98 83.93
N THR A 67 -8.32 -20.66 84.13
CA THR A 67 -9.39 -20.19 84.99
C THR A 67 -9.63 -21.19 86.11
N ASP A 68 -9.65 -20.74 87.37
CA ASP A 68 -9.87 -21.56 88.55
C ASP A 68 -10.82 -20.83 89.51
N TYR A 69 -11.43 -21.52 90.48
CA TYR A 69 -12.34 -20.94 91.47
C TYR A 69 -11.77 -21.22 92.85
N VAL A 70 -11.96 -20.25 93.78
CA VAL A 70 -11.66 -20.44 95.18
C VAL A 70 -12.59 -21.55 95.72
N PRO A 71 -12.05 -22.63 96.35
CA PRO A 71 -12.89 -23.68 96.95
C PRO A 71 -13.97 -23.12 97.86
N ARG A 72 -15.17 -23.74 97.72
CA ARG A 72 -16.29 -23.36 98.58
C ARG A 72 -15.95 -23.66 100.04
N GLY A 73 -16.19 -22.73 100.92
CA GLY A 73 -15.83 -22.86 102.36
C GLY A 73 -14.38 -22.46 102.71
N ALA A 74 -13.64 -21.95 101.71
CA ALA A 74 -12.30 -21.44 101.92
C ALA A 74 -12.17 -19.97 101.54
N ARG A 75 -11.27 -19.28 102.14
CA ARG A 75 -10.93 -17.84 101.86
C ARG A 75 -9.62 -17.86 101.06
N LEU A 76 -9.60 -17.08 99.99
CA LEU A 76 -8.38 -16.82 99.18
C LEU A 76 -7.51 -15.87 100.06
N GLU A 77 -6.24 -16.24 100.21
CA GLU A 77 -5.23 -15.40 100.79
C GLU A 77 -4.39 -14.68 99.74
N ASN A 78 -3.94 -15.43 98.75
CA ASN A 78 -3.15 -14.91 97.68
C ASN A 78 -3.18 -15.93 96.47
N ALA A 79 -2.83 -15.46 95.32
CA ALA A 79 -2.59 -16.29 94.16
C ALA A 79 -1.33 -15.80 93.42
N HIS A 80 -0.61 -16.73 92.80
CA HIS A 80 0.65 -16.45 92.11
C HIS A 80 0.74 -17.27 90.78
N PRO A 81 1.22 -16.69 89.72
CA PRO A 81 1.67 -15.30 89.48
C PRO A 81 0.50 -14.31 89.52
N GLU A 82 0.69 -13.04 89.13
CA GLU A 82 -0.35 -12.03 89.10
C GLU A 82 -1.59 -12.51 88.37
N PHE A 83 -2.75 -12.26 88.86
CA PHE A 83 -4.00 -12.81 88.40
C PHE A 83 -5.10 -11.73 88.32
N ILE A 84 -6.11 -12.06 87.50
CA ILE A 84 -7.29 -11.22 87.34
C ILE A 84 -8.46 -11.90 88.05
N ARG A 85 -9.27 -11.17 88.81
CA ARG A 85 -10.57 -11.62 89.30
C ARG A 85 -11.66 -11.35 88.25
N THR A 86 -12.31 -12.34 87.79
CA THR A 86 -13.45 -12.18 86.88
C THR A 86 -14.68 -11.69 87.60
N PRO A 87 -15.66 -11.08 86.95
CA PRO A 87 -16.95 -10.68 87.57
C PRO A 87 -17.70 -11.86 88.17
N THR A 88 -17.45 -13.06 87.76
CA THR A 88 -18.02 -14.36 88.22
C THR A 88 -17.29 -14.90 89.48
N GLY A 89 -16.26 -14.22 89.94
CA GLY A 89 -15.46 -14.58 91.10
C GLY A 89 -14.38 -15.60 90.85
N ALA A 90 -14.15 -15.98 89.54
CA ALA A 90 -13.05 -16.88 89.14
C ALA A 90 -11.71 -16.12 89.20
N ILE A 91 -10.64 -16.85 89.42
CA ILE A 91 -9.28 -16.41 89.32
C ILE A 91 -8.77 -16.82 87.92
N GLN A 92 -8.21 -15.85 87.20
CA GLN A 92 -7.72 -16.06 85.82
C GLN A 92 -6.30 -15.61 85.70
N TRP A 93 -5.49 -16.45 85.09
CA TRP A 93 -4.12 -16.18 84.65
C TRP A 93 -4.07 -16.23 83.14
N GLU A 94 -3.27 -15.36 82.54
CA GLU A 94 -3.11 -15.31 81.09
C GLU A 94 -1.60 -15.37 80.76
N LEU A 95 -1.32 -16.23 79.80
CA LEU A 95 0.00 -16.38 79.20
C LEU A 95 -0.12 -16.01 77.71
N VAL A 96 0.78 -15.21 77.21
CA VAL A 96 0.76 -14.81 75.79
C VAL A 96 0.94 -16.03 74.89
N ALA A 97 1.83 -16.92 75.24
CA ALA A 97 2.08 -18.16 74.51
C ALA A 97 2.66 -19.21 75.45
N LEU A 98 2.60 -20.50 75.03
CA LEU A 98 3.26 -21.61 75.64
C LEU A 98 3.88 -22.43 74.54
N GLU A 99 5.21 -22.46 74.52
CA GLU A 99 5.99 -23.12 73.48
C GLU A 99 5.92 -24.69 73.64
N PRO A 100 6.17 -25.47 72.58
CA PRO A 100 6.27 -26.89 72.67
C PRO A 100 7.21 -27.35 73.78
N GLY A 101 6.73 -28.21 74.68
CA GLY A 101 7.45 -28.73 75.81
C GLY A 101 7.54 -27.81 77.02
N GLU A 102 7.15 -26.53 76.90
CA GLU A 102 7.12 -25.58 78.00
C GLU A 102 6.04 -25.88 79.04
N GLU A 103 6.37 -25.58 80.31
CA GLU A 103 5.43 -25.78 81.45
C GLU A 103 5.27 -24.47 82.20
N ALA A 104 4.04 -24.14 82.51
CA ALA A 104 3.67 -23.02 83.34
C ALA A 104 2.95 -23.57 84.63
N SER A 105 3.19 -22.87 85.72
CA SER A 105 2.60 -23.24 87.01
C SER A 105 1.90 -22.01 87.65
N VAL A 106 0.65 -22.14 87.97
CA VAL A 106 -0.10 -21.12 88.77
C VAL A 106 -0.56 -21.73 90.06
N SER A 107 -0.64 -20.93 91.11
CA SER A 107 -1.02 -21.36 92.45
C SER A 107 -1.97 -20.42 93.13
N MET A 108 -2.84 -20.92 93.97
CA MET A 108 -3.64 -20.15 94.93
C MET A 108 -3.38 -20.67 96.36
N LYS A 109 -3.23 -19.75 97.27
CA LYS A 109 -3.15 -20.05 98.71
C LYS A 109 -4.51 -19.76 99.34
N VAL A 110 -5.11 -20.77 99.92
CA VAL A 110 -6.47 -20.68 100.51
C VAL A 110 -6.46 -21.20 101.93
N THR A 111 -7.29 -20.64 102.78
CA THR A 111 -7.51 -21.07 104.14
C THR A 111 -8.92 -21.59 104.30
N PRO A 112 -9.13 -22.91 104.58
CA PRO A 112 -10.45 -23.47 104.91
C PRO A 112 -11.05 -22.82 106.16
N MET A 113 -12.33 -22.51 106.03
CA MET A 113 -13.09 -21.84 107.12
C MET A 113 -14.07 -22.81 107.80
N THR A 114 -14.40 -23.93 107.22
CA THR A 114 -15.31 -24.93 107.71
C THR A 114 -14.73 -26.37 107.46
N GLU A 115 -15.17 -27.35 108.25
CA GLU A 115 -14.84 -28.76 107.95
C GLU A 115 -15.61 -29.25 106.74
N GLY A 116 -15.02 -30.20 106.04
CA GLY A 116 -15.54 -30.84 104.87
C GLY A 116 -14.58 -30.94 103.66
N GLU A 117 -15.05 -31.54 102.60
CA GLU A 117 -14.24 -31.59 101.36
C GLU A 117 -14.12 -30.20 100.73
N ILE A 118 -12.91 -29.81 100.35
CA ILE A 118 -12.63 -28.60 99.62
C ILE A 118 -11.90 -28.92 98.32
N GLY A 119 -12.34 -28.30 97.25
CA GLY A 119 -11.70 -28.47 95.93
C GLY A 119 -12.21 -27.48 94.92
N SER A 120 -11.52 -27.35 93.85
CA SER A 120 -11.95 -26.51 92.71
C SER A 120 -11.52 -27.19 91.39
N VAL A 121 -12.15 -26.76 90.32
CA VAL A 121 -11.86 -27.20 88.95
C VAL A 121 -11.16 -26.08 88.24
N ALA A 122 -9.93 -26.36 87.72
CA ALA A 122 -9.25 -25.45 86.83
C ALA A 122 -9.49 -25.83 85.36
N THR A 123 -9.73 -24.83 84.55
CA THR A 123 -9.87 -25.00 83.10
C THR A 123 -8.76 -24.21 82.40
N VAL A 124 -8.31 -24.74 81.23
CA VAL A 124 -7.38 -24.05 80.36
C VAL A 124 -8.00 -23.91 78.98
N SER A 125 -7.93 -22.72 78.40
CA SER A 125 -8.32 -22.42 77.02
C SER A 125 -7.15 -21.74 76.31
N PHE A 126 -7.09 -21.97 75.02
CA PHE A 126 -6.01 -21.40 74.18
C PHE A 126 -6.53 -21.21 72.74
N ALA A 127 -5.82 -20.41 71.96
CA ALA A 127 -6.05 -20.20 70.54
C ALA A 127 -4.96 -20.84 69.72
N THR A 128 -5.30 -21.27 68.53
CA THR A 128 -4.35 -21.72 67.50
C THR A 128 -4.56 -20.86 66.26
N ARG A 129 -3.50 -20.76 65.42
CA ARG A 129 -3.48 -19.97 64.20
C ARG A 129 -2.95 -20.82 63.07
N ALA A 130 -3.59 -20.73 61.91
CA ALA A 130 -3.09 -21.33 60.65
C ALA A 130 -3.00 -20.25 59.59
N SER A 131 -2.04 -20.39 58.71
CA SER A 131 -1.87 -19.53 57.56
C SER A 131 -1.85 -20.30 56.28
N VAL A 132 -2.09 -19.62 55.18
CA VAL A 132 -1.92 -20.11 53.84
C VAL A 132 -1.22 -19.06 52.98
N ARG A 133 -0.34 -19.49 52.13
CA ARG A 133 0.36 -18.62 51.19
C ARG A 133 -0.01 -19.00 49.79
N THR A 134 -0.52 -18.03 49.01
CA THR A 134 -0.89 -18.19 47.60
C THR A 134 -0.18 -17.14 46.77
N VAL A 135 0.46 -17.53 45.68
CA VAL A 135 1.09 -16.62 44.74
C VAL A 135 0.07 -16.24 43.68
N SER A 136 -0.27 -14.96 43.60
CA SER A 136 -1.06 -14.42 42.52
C SER A 136 -0.17 -14.05 41.36
N THR A 137 -0.47 -14.59 40.19
CA THR A 137 0.29 -14.35 38.95
C THR A 137 -0.58 -13.69 37.90
N LYS A 138 0.05 -12.92 37.01
CA LYS A 138 -0.63 -12.24 35.92
C LYS A 138 0.05 -12.59 34.59
N PRO A 139 -0.58 -13.38 33.70
CA PRO A 139 -0.06 -13.59 32.35
C PRO A 139 -0.20 -12.32 31.53
N GLN A 140 0.73 -12.13 30.55
CA GLN A 140 0.68 -11.06 29.57
C GLN A 140 1.06 -11.61 28.22
N LEU A 141 0.60 -10.98 27.15
CA LEU A 141 1.00 -11.35 25.79
C LEU A 141 1.53 -10.13 25.07
N THR A 142 2.62 -10.34 24.32
CA THR A 142 3.13 -9.38 23.35
C THR A 142 3.30 -10.07 22.01
N ILE A 143 3.01 -9.35 20.94
CA ILE A 143 3.25 -9.80 19.57
C ILE A 143 4.04 -8.73 18.83
N GLN A 144 5.09 -9.16 18.12
CA GLN A 144 5.92 -8.31 17.28
C GLN A 144 6.06 -8.95 15.91
N GLN A 145 6.13 -8.13 14.88
CA GLN A 145 6.37 -8.57 13.51
C GLN A 145 7.48 -7.77 12.87
N THR A 146 8.27 -8.44 12.04
CA THR A 146 9.36 -7.82 11.27
C THR A 146 9.35 -8.35 9.84
N PHE A 147 9.46 -7.45 8.87
CA PHE A 147 9.51 -7.73 7.44
C PHE A 147 10.08 -6.54 6.68
N ASN A 148 10.40 -6.71 5.40
CA ASN A 148 10.78 -5.61 4.53
C ASN A 148 9.60 -4.66 4.32
N LYS A 149 9.78 -3.39 4.62
CA LYS A 149 8.73 -2.37 4.54
C LYS A 149 8.29 -2.06 3.09
N THR A 150 9.06 -2.53 2.09
CA THR A 150 8.73 -2.40 0.67
C THR A 150 8.91 -3.74 0.00
N ALA A 151 7.95 -4.13 -0.85
CA ALA A 151 8.02 -5.32 -1.69
C ALA A 151 7.53 -4.99 -3.10
N LEU A 152 8.11 -5.65 -4.09
CA LEU A 152 7.66 -5.57 -5.48
C LEU A 152 6.48 -6.52 -5.67
N ILE A 153 5.54 -6.13 -6.54
CA ILE A 153 4.45 -7.02 -6.95
C ILE A 153 5.02 -8.36 -7.48
N GLY A 154 4.43 -9.48 -7.09
CA GLY A 154 4.93 -10.83 -7.39
C GLY A 154 5.99 -11.35 -6.42
N GLU A 155 6.56 -10.52 -5.54
CA GLU A 155 7.50 -10.98 -4.52
C GLU A 155 6.79 -11.67 -3.34
N THR A 156 7.51 -12.61 -2.73
CA THR A 156 7.09 -13.22 -1.46
C THR A 156 7.67 -12.43 -0.29
N VAL A 157 6.78 -11.87 0.52
CA VAL A 157 7.11 -11.19 1.76
C VAL A 157 7.18 -12.23 2.88
N LEU A 158 8.31 -12.26 3.58
CA LEU A 158 8.50 -13.09 4.77
C LEU A 158 8.26 -12.25 6.02
N VAL A 159 7.17 -12.52 6.71
CA VAL A 159 6.83 -11.89 8.00
C VAL A 159 7.32 -12.79 9.13
N ASN A 160 8.31 -12.35 9.90
CA ASN A 160 8.75 -13.01 11.10
C ASN A 160 7.94 -12.47 12.29
N ILE A 161 7.35 -13.37 13.05
CA ILE A 161 6.45 -13.06 14.17
C ILE A 161 7.05 -13.63 15.43
N VAL A 162 7.08 -12.82 16.49
CA VAL A 162 7.49 -13.23 17.83
C VAL A 162 6.37 -12.97 18.81
N VAL A 163 5.87 -14.02 19.44
CA VAL A 163 4.88 -13.96 20.51
C VAL A 163 5.55 -14.27 21.82
N SER A 164 5.39 -13.46 22.85
CA SER A 164 6.04 -13.61 24.14
C SER A 164 5.07 -13.45 25.29
N ASN A 165 5.36 -14.11 26.41
CA ASN A 165 4.68 -13.90 27.69
C ASN A 165 5.65 -13.21 28.68
N PRO A 166 5.69 -11.87 28.76
CA PRO A 166 6.48 -11.14 29.76
C PRO A 166 5.83 -11.12 31.16
N GLY A 167 4.67 -11.72 31.34
CA GLY A 167 3.96 -11.79 32.58
C GLY A 167 4.59 -12.76 33.60
N SER A 168 3.99 -12.85 34.79
CA SER A 168 4.43 -13.72 35.90
C SER A 168 3.63 -15.03 35.99
N GLY A 169 2.58 -15.21 35.19
CA GLY A 169 1.75 -16.41 35.12
C GLY A 169 1.74 -17.04 33.73
N ASP A 170 1.33 -18.28 33.63
CA ASP A 170 1.18 -19.02 32.37
C ASP A 170 0.08 -18.37 31.51
N ALA A 171 0.40 -17.98 30.29
CA ALA A 171 -0.56 -17.61 29.28
C ALA A 171 -1.03 -18.88 28.54
N THR A 172 -2.30 -19.19 28.60
CA THR A 172 -2.88 -20.42 28.05
C THR A 172 -3.91 -20.17 26.95
N GLY A 173 -4.12 -21.16 26.08
CA GLY A 173 -5.07 -21.06 24.99
C GLY A 173 -4.71 -19.94 24.01
N ILE A 174 -3.43 -19.79 23.72
CA ILE A 174 -2.92 -18.70 22.89
C ILE A 174 -3.19 -19.00 21.43
N VAL A 175 -3.82 -18.04 20.75
CA VAL A 175 -4.09 -18.05 19.31
C VAL A 175 -3.52 -16.76 18.70
N VAL A 176 -2.85 -16.89 17.57
CA VAL A 176 -2.45 -15.77 16.71
C VAL A 176 -3.39 -15.72 15.52
N GLU A 177 -3.99 -14.57 15.29
CA GLU A 177 -4.87 -14.27 14.17
C GLU A 177 -4.14 -13.30 13.23
N ALA A 178 -4.17 -13.58 11.93
CA ALA A 178 -3.63 -12.70 10.90
C ALA A 178 -4.74 -12.34 9.91
N ASP A 179 -5.04 -11.05 9.82
CA ASP A 179 -6.00 -10.45 8.89
C ASP A 179 -5.20 -9.87 7.72
N ILE A 180 -5.12 -10.63 6.63
CA ILE A 180 -4.24 -10.31 5.50
C ILE A 180 -4.97 -9.36 4.54
N PRO A 181 -4.42 -8.16 4.27
CA PRO A 181 -4.97 -7.23 3.30
C PRO A 181 -5.11 -7.86 1.90
N THR A 182 -6.07 -7.39 1.11
CA THR A 182 -6.35 -7.91 -0.25
C THR A 182 -5.20 -7.75 -1.23
N GLU A 183 -4.29 -6.81 -0.96
CA GLU A 183 -3.08 -6.56 -1.73
C GLU A 183 -2.01 -7.65 -1.53
N LEU A 184 -2.16 -8.44 -0.47
CA LEU A 184 -1.37 -9.63 -0.18
C LEU A 184 -2.24 -10.88 -0.30
N SER A 185 -1.62 -12.03 -0.45
CA SER A 185 -2.33 -13.32 -0.39
C SER A 185 -1.49 -14.40 0.27
N HIS A 186 -2.19 -15.33 0.90
CA HIS A 186 -1.63 -16.56 1.45
C HIS A 186 -2.31 -17.78 0.83
N VAL A 187 -1.60 -18.89 0.72
CA VAL A 187 -2.13 -20.12 0.09
C VAL A 187 -3.35 -20.71 0.81
N ALA A 188 -3.51 -20.45 2.11
CA ALA A 188 -4.63 -20.92 2.93
C ALA A 188 -5.75 -19.89 3.08
N GLY A 189 -5.71 -18.77 2.37
CA GLY A 189 -6.69 -17.69 2.48
C GLY A 189 -6.18 -16.47 3.23
N ASN A 190 -7.04 -15.47 3.43
CA ASN A 190 -6.64 -14.18 4.00
C ASN A 190 -6.94 -14.05 5.50
N GLU A 191 -7.75 -14.96 6.07
CA GLU A 191 -8.01 -15.05 7.51
C GLU A 191 -7.31 -16.28 8.04
N LEU A 192 -6.25 -16.10 8.82
CA LEU A 192 -5.43 -17.20 9.32
C LEU A 192 -5.43 -17.21 10.85
N GLU A 193 -5.51 -18.40 11.40
CA GLU A 193 -5.37 -18.65 12.82
C GLU A 193 -4.28 -19.69 13.07
N TYR A 194 -3.42 -19.42 14.07
CA TYR A 194 -2.40 -20.35 14.51
C TYR A 194 -2.46 -20.54 16.04
N GLN A 195 -2.66 -21.78 16.48
CA GLN A 195 -2.69 -22.12 17.89
C GLN A 195 -1.29 -22.36 18.43
N ILE A 196 -0.87 -21.54 19.40
CA ILE A 196 0.41 -21.70 20.11
C ILE A 196 0.27 -22.63 21.32
N GLY A 197 -0.89 -22.60 22.00
CA GLY A 197 -1.15 -23.34 23.20
C GLY A 197 -0.81 -22.58 24.46
N THR A 198 0.29 -22.87 25.14
CA THR A 198 0.72 -22.25 26.41
C THR A 198 2.13 -21.68 26.29
N LEU A 199 2.31 -20.46 26.82
CA LEU A 199 3.62 -19.83 27.03
C LEU A 199 3.79 -19.56 28.54
N ARG A 200 4.86 -20.13 29.12
CA ARG A 200 5.27 -19.87 30.50
C ARG A 200 5.85 -18.45 30.62
N PRO A 201 5.94 -17.89 31.82
CA PRO A 201 6.64 -16.63 32.07
C PRO A 201 8.01 -16.57 31.40
N GLY A 202 8.27 -15.51 30.64
CA GLY A 202 9.51 -15.30 29.89
C GLY A 202 9.67 -16.12 28.61
N GLN A 203 8.74 -17.03 28.29
CA GLN A 203 8.81 -17.81 27.04
C GLN A 203 8.36 -17.00 25.82
N SER A 204 8.99 -17.31 24.68
CA SER A 204 8.65 -16.76 23.37
C SER A 204 8.47 -17.87 22.34
N LYS A 205 7.61 -17.65 21.36
CA LYS A 205 7.42 -18.50 20.18
C LYS A 205 7.65 -17.67 18.93
N GLN A 206 8.49 -18.19 18.02
CA GLN A 206 8.74 -17.62 16.71
C GLN A 206 7.87 -18.34 15.66
N LEU A 207 7.26 -17.57 14.77
CA LEU A 207 6.47 -18.04 13.65
C LEU A 207 6.91 -17.28 12.40
N GLN A 208 6.67 -17.87 11.23
CA GLN A 208 6.91 -17.24 9.94
C GLN A 208 5.65 -17.33 9.08
N LEU A 209 5.30 -16.21 8.46
CA LEU A 209 4.18 -16.11 7.54
C LEU A 209 4.72 -15.64 6.18
N ARG A 210 4.37 -16.36 5.10
CA ARG A 210 4.78 -16.05 3.73
C ARG A 210 3.61 -15.50 2.96
N LEU A 211 3.71 -14.26 2.51
CA LEU A 211 2.66 -13.54 1.82
C LEU A 211 3.13 -13.17 0.41
N LEU A 212 2.30 -13.42 -0.59
CA LEU A 212 2.57 -12.99 -1.97
C LEU A 212 1.99 -11.59 -2.19
N ALA A 213 2.82 -10.66 -2.65
CA ALA A 213 2.39 -9.31 -3.03
C ALA A 213 1.62 -9.34 -4.36
N LYS A 214 0.32 -8.99 -4.36
CA LYS A 214 -0.59 -9.07 -5.52
C LYS A 214 -0.89 -7.74 -6.16
N THR A 215 -1.08 -6.71 -5.36
CA THR A 215 -1.53 -5.40 -5.84
C THR A 215 -0.71 -4.30 -5.18
N ALA A 216 -0.29 -3.31 -5.96
CA ALA A 216 0.46 -2.17 -5.43
C ALA A 216 -0.41 -1.29 -4.53
N GLY A 217 0.17 -0.82 -3.42
CA GLY A 217 -0.52 0.03 -2.48
C GLY A 217 0.25 0.25 -1.18
N LEU A 218 -0.27 1.11 -0.34
CA LEU A 218 0.17 1.29 1.04
C LEU A 218 -0.82 0.55 1.93
N ILE A 219 -0.35 -0.43 2.67
CA ILE A 219 -1.16 -1.32 3.50
C ILE A 219 -0.66 -1.35 4.94
N GLN A 220 -1.47 -1.87 5.83
CA GLN A 220 -1.11 -2.22 7.20
C GLN A 220 -1.27 -3.72 7.40
N ASN A 221 -0.19 -4.40 7.77
CA ASN A 221 -0.27 -5.80 8.17
C ASN A 221 -0.63 -5.85 9.65
N ILE A 222 -1.72 -6.56 9.97
CA ILE A 222 -2.31 -6.60 11.30
C ILE A 222 -2.23 -8.02 11.82
N LEU A 223 -1.62 -8.18 13.00
CA LEU A 223 -1.57 -9.43 13.73
C LEU A 223 -2.15 -9.22 15.12
N THR A 224 -3.02 -10.14 15.53
CA THR A 224 -3.63 -10.14 16.87
C THR A 224 -3.25 -11.44 17.57
N VAL A 225 -2.86 -11.36 18.84
CA VAL A 225 -2.67 -12.52 19.70
C VAL A 225 -3.66 -12.47 20.84
N ARG A 226 -4.35 -13.57 21.08
CA ARG A 226 -5.33 -13.74 22.16
C ARG A 226 -5.00 -14.94 23.02
N GLY A 227 -5.38 -14.86 24.30
CA GLY A 227 -5.26 -15.95 25.27
C GLY A 227 -6.45 -16.01 26.21
N LYS A 228 -6.57 -17.09 26.99
CA LYS A 228 -7.59 -17.21 28.04
C LYS A 228 -7.46 -16.07 29.05
N GLY A 229 -8.59 -15.65 29.66
CA GLY A 229 -8.62 -14.55 30.62
C GLY A 229 -8.65 -13.17 29.96
N GLN A 230 -9.10 -13.08 28.70
CA GLN A 230 -9.24 -11.84 27.93
C GLN A 230 -7.92 -11.07 27.74
N ILE A 231 -6.81 -11.80 27.73
CA ILE A 231 -5.52 -11.22 27.34
C ILE A 231 -5.43 -11.12 25.84
N GLU A 232 -5.18 -9.91 25.34
CA GLU A 232 -5.03 -9.61 23.92
C GLU A 232 -3.90 -8.62 23.71
N ASN A 233 -3.18 -8.76 22.60
CA ASN A 233 -2.21 -7.78 22.11
C ASN A 233 -2.25 -7.74 20.59
N ARG A 234 -1.86 -6.61 20.00
CA ARG A 234 -1.94 -6.37 18.56
C ARG A 234 -0.69 -5.69 18.05
N SER A 235 -0.23 -6.12 16.89
CA SER A 235 0.87 -5.50 16.15
C SER A 235 0.34 -5.00 14.81
N ILE A 236 0.58 -3.72 14.50
CA ILE A 236 0.16 -3.08 13.24
C ILE A 236 1.41 -2.45 12.63
N GLU A 237 1.78 -2.91 11.43
CA GLU A 237 2.97 -2.44 10.75
C GLU A 237 2.67 -2.04 9.31
N PRO A 238 3.06 -0.82 8.89
CA PRO A 238 2.84 -0.36 7.53
C PRO A 238 3.81 -1.04 6.57
N MET A 239 3.31 -1.28 5.34
CA MET A 239 4.07 -1.84 4.24
C MET A 239 3.65 -1.17 2.93
N ARG A 240 4.61 -0.98 2.03
CA ARG A 240 4.37 -0.49 0.67
C ARG A 240 4.63 -1.59 -0.34
N ILE A 241 3.62 -1.92 -1.14
CA ILE A 241 3.78 -2.77 -2.31
C ILE A 241 3.94 -1.85 -3.51
N VAL A 242 5.02 -2.03 -4.26
CA VAL A 242 5.36 -1.22 -5.43
C VAL A 242 5.21 -2.05 -6.71
N ALA A 243 4.82 -1.40 -7.79
CA ALA A 243 4.68 -2.02 -9.10
C ALA A 243 5.14 -1.08 -10.21
N PRO A 244 5.77 -1.59 -11.28
CA PRO A 244 5.95 -0.84 -12.52
C PRO A 244 4.62 -0.72 -13.27
N SER A 245 4.53 0.29 -14.12
CA SER A 245 3.45 0.49 -15.07
C SER A 245 4.02 1.08 -16.35
N LEU A 246 3.36 0.91 -17.47
CA LEU A 246 3.75 1.55 -18.72
C LEU A 246 2.57 2.33 -19.30
N GLN A 247 2.89 3.47 -19.88
CA GLN A 247 2.02 4.23 -20.74
C GLN A 247 2.81 4.60 -21.97
N VAL A 248 2.25 4.33 -23.16
CA VAL A 248 2.89 4.67 -24.43
C VAL A 248 2.00 5.63 -25.21
N SER A 249 2.60 6.51 -25.97
CA SER A 249 1.89 7.41 -26.89
C SER A 249 2.73 7.70 -28.11
N LEU A 250 2.06 8.04 -29.23
CA LEU A 250 2.71 8.43 -30.47
C LEU A 250 2.19 9.78 -30.90
N ARG A 251 3.08 10.74 -31.02
CA ARG A 251 2.78 12.10 -31.46
C ARG A 251 3.25 12.30 -32.88
N GLY A 252 2.35 12.73 -33.73
CA GLY A 252 2.61 13.02 -35.13
C GLY A 252 1.47 13.81 -35.74
N PRO A 253 1.59 14.26 -37.02
CA PRO A 253 0.52 14.98 -37.69
C PRO A 253 -0.70 14.09 -37.94
N ALA A 254 -1.90 14.61 -37.75
CA ALA A 254 -3.14 13.93 -38.09
C ALA A 254 -3.40 13.87 -39.61
N ILE A 255 -2.80 14.80 -40.38
CA ILE A 255 -2.93 14.87 -41.83
C ILE A 255 -1.51 14.97 -42.43
N ARG A 256 -1.29 14.20 -43.50
CA ARG A 256 -0.04 14.23 -44.26
C ARG A 256 -0.31 14.12 -45.75
N TYR A 257 0.61 14.63 -46.56
CA TYR A 257 0.54 14.50 -48.01
C TYR A 257 1.38 13.32 -48.48
N LEU A 258 0.94 12.67 -49.54
CA LEU A 258 1.63 11.59 -50.23
C LEU A 258 3.08 12.03 -50.59
N ASP A 259 4.03 11.09 -50.53
CA ASP A 259 5.45 11.28 -50.82
C ASP A 259 6.17 12.27 -49.87
N ARG A 260 5.57 12.61 -48.72
CA ARG A 260 6.19 13.49 -47.72
C ARG A 260 6.63 12.70 -46.51
N GLN A 261 7.89 12.90 -46.10
CA GLN A 261 8.43 12.33 -44.87
C GLN A 261 7.76 12.95 -43.65
N THR A 262 7.61 12.13 -42.62
CA THR A 262 7.04 12.52 -41.34
C THR A 262 7.81 11.85 -40.22
N THR A 263 8.20 12.62 -39.23
CA THR A 263 8.79 12.11 -37.99
C THR A 263 7.73 12.06 -36.90
N TYR A 264 7.57 10.88 -36.32
CA TYR A 264 6.73 10.63 -35.17
C TYR A 264 7.58 10.57 -33.92
N ALA A 265 7.13 11.15 -32.82
CA ALA A 265 7.71 10.96 -31.51
C ALA A 265 6.97 9.83 -30.80
N VAL A 266 7.70 8.79 -30.43
CA VAL A 266 7.20 7.64 -29.67
C VAL A 266 7.62 7.87 -28.24
N ASP A 267 6.63 8.09 -27.37
CA ASP A 267 6.87 8.37 -25.95
C ASP A 267 6.48 7.16 -25.13
N VAL A 268 7.28 6.85 -24.10
CA VAL A 268 7.00 5.86 -23.09
C VAL A 268 7.18 6.49 -21.71
N VAL A 269 6.28 6.22 -20.79
CA VAL A 269 6.34 6.71 -19.41
C VAL A 269 6.05 5.55 -18.47
N ASN A 270 6.75 5.52 -17.34
CA ASN A 270 6.43 4.62 -16.23
C ASN A 270 5.70 5.40 -15.12
N PRO A 271 4.35 5.47 -15.12
CA PRO A 271 3.60 6.11 -14.05
C PRO A 271 3.52 5.24 -12.77
N GLY A 272 4.17 4.09 -12.75
CA GLY A 272 4.20 3.18 -11.61
C GLY A 272 5.05 3.69 -10.44
N THR A 273 5.19 2.84 -9.44
CA THR A 273 5.94 3.10 -8.20
C THR A 273 7.22 2.28 -8.07
N ALA A 274 7.50 1.40 -9.04
CA ALA A 274 8.75 0.65 -9.20
C ALA A 274 9.29 0.84 -10.61
N SER A 275 10.59 0.58 -10.83
CA SER A 275 11.21 0.59 -12.16
C SER A 275 10.60 -0.50 -13.06
N ALA A 276 10.28 -0.14 -14.30
CA ALA A 276 9.99 -1.10 -15.35
C ALA A 276 11.31 -1.57 -15.96
N ARG A 277 11.54 -2.88 -16.00
CA ARG A 277 12.75 -3.48 -16.55
C ARG A 277 12.47 -4.21 -17.83
N ASN A 278 13.52 -4.34 -18.68
CA ASN A 278 13.44 -4.98 -19.98
C ASN A 278 12.27 -4.41 -20.81
N VAL A 279 12.19 -3.08 -20.88
CA VAL A 279 11.14 -2.39 -21.63
C VAL A 279 11.41 -2.56 -23.12
N GLU A 280 10.45 -3.09 -23.85
CA GLU A 280 10.46 -3.20 -25.31
C GLU A 280 9.30 -2.38 -25.88
N LEU A 281 9.63 -1.50 -26.83
CA LEU A 281 8.67 -0.73 -27.61
C LEU A 281 8.64 -1.25 -29.04
N VAL A 282 7.46 -1.43 -29.59
CA VAL A 282 7.26 -1.90 -30.97
C VAL A 282 6.26 -0.98 -31.67
N ALA A 283 6.70 -0.33 -32.74
CA ALA A 283 5.83 0.44 -33.62
C ALA A 283 5.58 -0.30 -34.92
N TYR A 284 4.37 -0.81 -35.11
CA TYR A 284 3.92 -1.45 -36.34
C TYR A 284 3.45 -0.40 -37.35
N LEU A 285 4.09 -0.38 -38.50
CA LEU A 285 3.75 0.52 -39.59
C LEU A 285 2.67 -0.11 -40.49
N PRO A 286 1.68 0.66 -40.95
CA PRO A 286 0.77 0.23 -41.99
C PRO A 286 1.50 0.19 -43.36
N LYS A 287 0.99 -0.56 -44.32
CA LYS A 287 1.58 -0.72 -45.70
C LYS A 287 1.75 0.64 -46.41
N GLY A 288 0.86 1.59 -46.14
CA GLY A 288 0.89 2.92 -46.74
C GLY A 288 1.94 3.88 -46.15
N LEU A 289 2.72 3.45 -45.14
CA LEU A 289 3.83 4.18 -44.60
C LEU A 289 5.14 3.38 -44.76
N LYS A 290 6.07 3.85 -45.54
CA LYS A 290 7.39 3.23 -45.73
C LYS A 290 8.35 3.75 -44.67
N PHE A 291 9.04 2.84 -43.95
CA PHE A 291 10.10 3.17 -43.02
C PHE A 291 11.25 3.95 -43.72
N VAL A 292 11.78 4.96 -43.02
CA VAL A 292 12.93 5.76 -43.47
C VAL A 292 14.10 5.63 -42.52
N THR A 293 13.89 6.01 -41.26
CA THR A 293 14.93 5.95 -40.24
C THR A 293 14.33 6.02 -38.84
N THR A 294 15.13 5.67 -37.84
CA THR A 294 14.80 5.80 -36.42
C THR A 294 16.05 6.23 -35.65
N ASP A 295 15.88 6.65 -34.41
CA ASP A 295 16.97 6.99 -33.50
C ASP A 295 17.08 5.97 -32.34
N HIS A 296 17.96 6.25 -31.36
CA HIS A 296 18.14 5.45 -30.14
C HIS A 296 18.31 3.94 -30.40
N HIS A 297 19.10 3.58 -31.41
CA HIS A 297 19.40 2.19 -31.79
C HIS A 297 18.14 1.36 -32.09
N GLY A 298 17.10 2.01 -32.58
CA GLY A 298 15.89 1.30 -33.05
C GLY A 298 16.21 0.40 -34.24
N GLU A 299 15.65 -0.79 -34.23
CA GLU A 299 15.82 -1.81 -35.27
C GLU A 299 14.53 -1.96 -36.09
N TYR A 300 14.63 -1.88 -37.42
CA TYR A 300 13.50 -2.09 -38.32
C TYR A 300 13.50 -3.52 -38.83
N ASP A 301 12.40 -4.24 -38.57
CA ASP A 301 12.12 -5.54 -39.14
C ASP A 301 11.19 -5.38 -40.37
N SER A 302 11.70 -5.72 -41.53
CA SER A 302 10.94 -5.66 -42.79
C SER A 302 9.89 -6.73 -42.93
N SER A 303 10.02 -7.86 -42.23
CA SER A 303 9.05 -8.97 -42.30
C SER A 303 7.77 -8.68 -41.57
N GLU A 304 7.87 -7.99 -40.41
CA GLU A 304 6.72 -7.56 -39.61
C GLU A 304 6.31 -6.12 -39.90
N HIS A 305 7.14 -5.39 -40.66
CA HIS A 305 6.99 -3.98 -40.95
C HIS A 305 6.90 -3.15 -39.67
N ALA A 306 7.80 -3.42 -38.71
CA ALA A 306 7.80 -2.85 -37.37
C ALA A 306 9.18 -2.33 -36.97
N VAL A 307 9.19 -1.37 -36.05
CA VAL A 307 10.41 -0.83 -35.45
C VAL A 307 10.43 -1.16 -33.98
N TYR A 308 11.56 -1.67 -33.51
CA TYR A 308 11.80 -2.13 -32.15
C TYR A 308 12.81 -1.25 -31.43
N TRP A 309 12.54 -0.90 -30.16
CA TRP A 309 13.48 -0.27 -29.26
C TRP A 309 13.50 -1.03 -27.94
N LYS A 310 14.67 -1.10 -27.31
CA LYS A 310 14.88 -1.76 -26.02
C LYS A 310 15.50 -0.81 -25.04
N LEU A 311 14.92 -0.72 -23.83
CA LEU A 311 15.45 0.02 -22.71
C LEU A 311 15.63 -0.96 -21.54
N GLU A 312 16.81 -0.97 -20.94
CA GLU A 312 17.07 -1.89 -19.80
C GLU A 312 16.21 -1.57 -18.59
N GLU A 313 16.02 -0.28 -18.31
CA GLU A 313 15.26 0.18 -17.16
C GLU A 313 14.61 1.53 -17.44
N LEU A 314 13.35 1.68 -17.02
CA LEU A 314 12.62 2.95 -16.98
C LEU A 314 12.18 3.21 -15.53
N PRO A 315 12.84 4.14 -14.82
CA PRO A 315 12.53 4.44 -13.42
C PRO A 315 11.09 4.92 -13.21
N PRO A 316 10.54 4.80 -11.99
CA PRO A 316 9.21 5.27 -11.69
C PRO A 316 9.08 6.77 -11.91
N GLN A 317 7.95 7.21 -12.46
CA GLN A 317 7.62 8.61 -12.79
C GLN A 317 8.53 9.25 -13.87
N ILE A 318 9.35 8.47 -14.55
CA ILE A 318 10.21 8.92 -15.65
C ILE A 318 9.65 8.43 -16.98
N GLY A 319 9.88 9.22 -18.02
CA GLY A 319 9.58 8.89 -19.41
C GLY A 319 10.79 9.03 -20.30
N ASP A 320 10.72 8.38 -21.46
CA ASP A 320 11.69 8.51 -22.54
C ASP A 320 10.96 8.70 -23.88
N SER A 321 11.65 9.22 -24.89
CA SER A 321 11.08 9.52 -26.20
C SER A 321 12.06 9.16 -27.31
N VAL A 322 11.60 8.37 -28.27
CA VAL A 322 12.36 7.99 -29.45
C VAL A 322 11.65 8.49 -30.72
N LYS A 323 12.37 8.58 -31.84
CA LYS A 323 11.84 9.10 -33.09
C LYS A 323 11.77 8.02 -34.16
N LEU A 324 10.66 8.02 -34.88
CA LEU A 324 10.41 7.20 -36.04
C LEU A 324 10.09 8.09 -37.23
N THR A 325 10.84 7.97 -38.30
CA THR A 325 10.55 8.70 -39.56
C THR A 325 10.07 7.72 -40.63
N ALA A 326 8.93 8.07 -41.23
CA ALA A 326 8.32 7.29 -42.33
C ALA A 326 7.88 8.25 -43.43
N ILE A 327 7.74 7.71 -44.64
CA ILE A 327 7.20 8.40 -45.81
C ILE A 327 5.85 7.79 -46.18
N ALA A 328 4.87 8.63 -46.43
CA ALA A 328 3.54 8.21 -46.88
C ALA A 328 3.61 7.80 -48.35
N ILE A 329 3.26 6.55 -48.66
CA ILE A 329 3.30 5.98 -50.04
C ILE A 329 1.92 5.60 -50.55
N GLU A 330 0.89 5.55 -49.72
CA GLU A 330 -0.50 5.29 -50.12
C GLU A 330 -1.45 6.32 -49.45
N PRO A 331 -2.42 6.85 -50.22
CA PRO A 331 -3.40 7.76 -49.67
C PRO A 331 -4.43 7.02 -48.79
N GLY A 332 -5.13 7.77 -47.95
CA GLY A 332 -6.14 7.21 -47.03
C GLY A 332 -5.75 7.24 -45.59
N GLU A 333 -6.49 6.52 -44.76
CA GLU A 333 -6.19 6.42 -43.31
C GLU A 333 -5.09 5.37 -43.08
N GLN A 334 -4.01 5.84 -42.49
CA GLN A 334 -2.86 4.99 -42.11
C GLN A 334 -2.80 4.92 -40.59
N LYS A 335 -2.88 3.69 -40.04
CA LYS A 335 -2.93 3.43 -38.62
C LYS A 335 -1.58 2.87 -38.15
N VAL A 336 -0.86 3.64 -37.35
CA VAL A 336 0.36 3.17 -36.67
C VAL A 336 -0.04 2.63 -35.29
N ARG A 337 0.31 1.37 -35.03
CA ARG A 337 0.06 0.72 -33.74
C ARG A 337 1.36 0.67 -32.94
N LEU A 338 1.31 1.15 -31.70
CA LEU A 338 2.42 1.13 -30.76
C LEU A 338 2.10 0.19 -29.61
N GLU A 339 3.04 -0.70 -29.30
CA GLU A 339 2.97 -1.59 -28.14
C GLU A 339 4.22 -1.38 -27.28
N GLY A 340 4.02 -1.37 -25.97
CA GLY A 340 5.09 -1.36 -24.99
C GLY A 340 4.91 -2.53 -24.04
N THR A 341 5.97 -3.27 -23.75
CA THR A 341 5.98 -4.38 -22.80
C THR A 341 7.16 -4.25 -21.85
N ALA A 342 7.05 -4.86 -20.67
CA ALA A 342 8.12 -4.94 -19.68
C ALA A 342 7.95 -6.21 -18.83
N ASP A 343 8.93 -6.48 -17.96
CA ASP A 343 8.85 -7.58 -17.01
C ASP A 343 7.55 -7.52 -16.18
N LEU A 344 7.24 -8.62 -15.50
CA LEU A 344 6.03 -8.80 -14.68
C LEU A 344 4.71 -8.69 -15.46
N GLY A 345 4.75 -8.85 -16.79
CA GLY A 345 3.57 -8.80 -17.64
C GLY A 345 2.98 -7.40 -17.82
N VAL A 346 3.76 -6.36 -17.55
CA VAL A 346 3.34 -4.98 -17.79
C VAL A 346 3.29 -4.71 -19.27
N GLY A 347 2.19 -4.13 -19.76
CA GLY A 347 2.02 -3.78 -21.16
C GLY A 347 1.13 -2.56 -21.36
N ALA A 348 1.35 -1.86 -22.47
CA ALA A 348 0.55 -0.73 -22.91
C ALA A 348 0.42 -0.73 -24.43
N ARG A 349 -0.66 -0.18 -24.94
CA ARG A 349 -0.94 -0.07 -26.38
C ARG A 349 -1.47 1.31 -26.72
N PHE A 350 -1.13 1.77 -27.92
CA PHE A 350 -1.62 3.02 -28.47
C PHE A 350 -1.79 2.92 -29.98
N GLU A 351 -2.74 3.63 -30.55
CA GLU A 351 -2.93 3.72 -31.99
C GLU A 351 -2.96 5.19 -32.41
N HIS A 352 -2.22 5.50 -33.47
CA HIS A 352 -2.23 6.82 -34.11
C HIS A 352 -2.71 6.69 -35.53
N ILE A 353 -3.70 7.52 -35.89
CA ILE A 353 -4.25 7.56 -37.25
C ILE A 353 -3.73 8.82 -37.93
N VAL A 354 -3.07 8.64 -39.04
CA VAL A 354 -2.68 9.73 -39.95
C VAL A 354 -3.47 9.61 -41.24
N ARG A 355 -4.16 10.66 -41.64
CA ARG A 355 -4.86 10.73 -42.93
C ARG A 355 -3.92 11.24 -44.01
N VAL A 356 -3.55 10.37 -44.95
CA VAL A 356 -2.69 10.72 -46.08
C VAL A 356 -3.55 11.22 -47.21
N GLN A 357 -3.26 12.44 -47.65
CA GLN A 357 -3.95 13.12 -48.73
C GLN A 357 -3.05 13.20 -49.94
N SER A 358 -3.61 12.94 -51.11
CA SER A 358 -3.01 13.24 -52.39
C SER A 358 -3.69 14.48 -52.97
N VAL A 359 -2.90 15.40 -53.53
CA VAL A 359 -3.39 16.63 -54.13
C VAL A 359 -2.85 16.78 -55.55
N PRO A 360 -3.63 17.23 -56.50
CA PRO A 360 -3.13 17.65 -57.80
C PRO A 360 -2.50 19.03 -57.66
N GLU A 361 -1.42 19.30 -58.34
CA GLU A 361 -0.74 20.59 -58.38
C GLU A 361 -0.35 20.89 -59.84
N LEU A 362 -1.08 21.80 -60.44
CA LEU A 362 -0.83 22.18 -61.84
C LEU A 362 0.16 23.35 -61.91
N GLU A 363 1.27 23.11 -62.53
CA GLU A 363 2.25 24.12 -62.98
C GLU A 363 2.09 24.30 -64.50
N PHE A 364 2.13 25.57 -64.99
CA PHE A 364 2.12 25.82 -66.39
C PHE A 364 3.04 26.96 -66.77
N SER A 365 3.51 26.92 -68.05
CA SER A 365 4.26 27.96 -68.67
C SER A 365 3.66 28.32 -70.04
N VAL A 366 3.88 29.55 -70.44
CA VAL A 366 3.48 30.06 -71.78
C VAL A 366 4.71 30.64 -72.42
N LYS A 367 4.94 30.33 -73.65
CA LYS A 367 6.04 30.88 -74.48
C LYS A 367 5.60 31.08 -75.90
N ASP A 368 5.98 32.15 -76.54
CA ASP A 368 5.90 32.26 -78.01
C ASP A 368 7.08 31.59 -78.70
N THR A 369 6.93 31.19 -79.93
CA THR A 369 7.95 30.53 -80.71
C THR A 369 8.81 31.53 -81.53
N ALA A 370 8.33 32.78 -81.63
CA ALA A 370 9.05 33.85 -82.29
C ALA A 370 8.66 35.19 -81.63
N ASP A 371 9.68 35.89 -81.15
CA ASP A 371 9.58 37.23 -80.58
C ASP A 371 10.95 37.95 -80.79
N PRO A 372 10.99 39.08 -81.44
CA PRO A 372 9.92 39.82 -82.09
C PRO A 372 9.44 39.20 -83.43
N ILE A 373 8.22 39.59 -83.89
CA ILE A 373 7.62 39.17 -85.17
C ILE A 373 7.29 40.40 -86.02
N GLU A 374 7.30 40.25 -87.37
CA GLU A 374 6.88 41.25 -88.30
C GLU A 374 5.35 41.37 -88.41
N LEU A 375 4.87 42.61 -88.61
CA LEU A 375 3.43 42.87 -88.83
C LEU A 375 2.88 42.01 -89.98
N GLY A 376 1.76 41.29 -89.76
CA GLY A 376 1.17 40.35 -90.69
C GLY A 376 1.73 38.92 -90.66
N SER A 377 2.82 38.68 -89.89
CA SER A 377 3.38 37.35 -89.65
C SER A 377 2.62 36.64 -88.57
N ASP A 378 2.88 35.33 -88.48
CA ASP A 378 2.26 34.44 -87.46
C ASP A 378 3.31 34.07 -86.43
N THR A 379 2.88 33.94 -85.13
CA THR A 379 3.62 33.27 -84.08
C THR A 379 2.76 32.21 -83.45
N THR A 380 3.43 31.24 -82.80
CA THR A 380 2.70 30.16 -82.06
C THR A 380 3.05 30.27 -80.61
N TYR A 381 2.00 30.32 -79.79
CA TYR A 381 2.11 30.28 -78.32
C TYR A 381 2.05 28.82 -77.87
N GLU A 382 3.07 28.35 -77.19
CA GLU A 382 3.09 27.03 -76.58
C GLU A 382 2.73 27.13 -75.09
N ILE A 383 1.67 26.46 -74.68
CA ILE A 383 1.20 26.38 -73.30
C ILE A 383 1.51 24.98 -72.78
N LYS A 384 2.46 24.87 -71.88
CA LYS A 384 2.86 23.60 -71.30
C LYS A 384 2.28 23.49 -69.91
N VAL A 385 1.50 22.44 -69.60
CA VAL A 385 0.89 22.15 -68.32
C VAL A 385 1.47 20.87 -67.79
N VAL A 386 1.93 20.88 -66.52
CA VAL A 386 2.52 19.72 -65.84
C VAL A 386 1.79 19.53 -64.52
N ASN A 387 1.32 18.31 -64.24
CA ASN A 387 0.83 18.00 -62.90
C ASN A 387 2.01 17.60 -61.99
N ARG A 388 2.44 18.52 -61.14
CA ARG A 388 3.50 18.32 -60.10
C ARG A 388 2.94 17.69 -58.83
N GLY A 389 1.64 17.54 -58.74
CA GLY A 389 0.97 16.94 -57.60
C GLY A 389 1.10 15.41 -57.55
N THR A 390 0.50 14.83 -56.52
CA THR A 390 0.51 13.40 -56.23
C THR A 390 -0.81 12.72 -56.55
N ARG A 391 -1.80 13.48 -57.05
CA ARG A 391 -3.11 12.97 -57.56
C ARG A 391 -3.35 13.42 -58.99
N THR A 392 -4.01 12.59 -59.78
CA THR A 392 -4.50 13.00 -61.08
C THR A 392 -5.37 14.23 -61.01
N ALA A 393 -5.05 15.24 -61.84
CA ALA A 393 -5.89 16.39 -62.01
C ALA A 393 -7.01 16.07 -63.03
N THR A 394 -8.22 16.49 -62.70
CA THR A 394 -9.41 16.29 -63.54
C THR A 394 -9.99 17.62 -64.02
N GLY A 395 -10.65 17.62 -65.17
CA GLY A 395 -11.31 18.77 -65.71
C GLY A 395 -10.39 19.97 -65.94
N VAL A 396 -9.12 19.71 -66.43
CA VAL A 396 -8.16 20.79 -66.63
C VAL A 396 -8.56 21.60 -67.86
N GLN A 397 -9.03 22.85 -67.59
CA GLN A 397 -9.51 23.75 -68.61
C GLN A 397 -8.50 24.89 -68.85
N ILE A 398 -8.25 25.20 -70.13
CA ILE A 398 -7.29 26.19 -70.56
C ILE A 398 -8.02 27.20 -71.49
N ALA A 399 -7.83 28.47 -71.20
CA ALA A 399 -8.31 29.58 -72.02
C ALA A 399 -7.15 30.54 -72.32
N ALA A 400 -6.89 30.82 -73.57
CA ALA A 400 -5.91 31.81 -74.02
C ALA A 400 -6.65 33.08 -74.59
N LEU A 401 -6.42 34.19 -73.93
CA LEU A 401 -7.02 35.48 -74.24
C LEU A 401 -5.98 36.36 -74.98
N PHE A 402 -6.34 36.79 -76.15
CA PHE A 402 -5.51 37.59 -77.03
C PHE A 402 -5.95 39.05 -77.08
N PRO A 403 -5.01 40.01 -77.17
CA PRO A 403 -5.36 41.40 -77.46
C PRO A 403 -5.85 41.58 -78.89
N GLU A 404 -6.50 42.66 -79.22
CA GLU A 404 -7.01 42.94 -80.57
C GLU A 404 -5.90 42.96 -81.65
N ALA A 405 -4.67 43.31 -81.27
CA ALA A 405 -3.51 43.31 -82.16
C ALA A 405 -2.96 41.92 -82.55
N LEU A 406 -3.44 40.84 -81.88
CA LEU A 406 -3.05 39.44 -82.13
C LEU A 406 -4.29 38.61 -82.33
N LYS A 407 -4.52 38.10 -83.56
CA LYS A 407 -5.71 37.26 -83.83
C LYS A 407 -5.38 35.78 -83.78
N PRO A 408 -5.97 35.02 -82.87
CA PRO A 408 -5.81 33.58 -82.89
C PRO A 408 -6.49 32.99 -84.16
N ILE A 409 -5.75 32.14 -84.87
CA ILE A 409 -6.16 31.57 -86.16
C ILE A 409 -6.28 30.07 -86.16
N GLN A 410 -5.54 29.37 -85.31
CA GLN A 410 -5.54 27.93 -85.24
C GLN A 410 -5.06 27.51 -83.84
N GLY A 411 -5.62 26.48 -83.31
CA GLY A 411 -5.14 25.83 -82.08
C GLY A 411 -5.02 24.33 -82.25
N GLY A 412 -4.26 23.70 -81.34
CA GLY A 412 -4.07 22.28 -81.30
C GLY A 412 -3.48 21.83 -79.95
N GLY A 413 -3.70 20.58 -79.55
CA GLY A 413 -3.24 20.01 -78.30
C GLY A 413 -3.89 18.68 -78.03
N PRO A 414 -3.82 18.18 -76.80
CA PRO A 414 -4.40 16.87 -76.40
C PRO A 414 -5.95 16.93 -76.24
N SER A 415 -6.56 18.14 -76.37
CA SER A 415 -8.00 18.31 -76.42
C SER A 415 -8.40 19.29 -77.52
N ASP A 416 -9.67 19.25 -77.99
CA ASP A 416 -10.21 20.13 -79.00
C ASP A 416 -10.16 21.58 -78.58
N VAL A 417 -9.95 22.46 -79.54
CA VAL A 417 -9.93 23.91 -79.32
C VAL A 417 -11.03 24.62 -80.09
N ARG A 418 -11.69 25.56 -79.43
CA ARG A 418 -12.65 26.46 -80.05
C ARG A 418 -12.12 27.89 -79.98
N ILE A 419 -12.08 28.57 -81.12
CA ILE A 419 -11.64 29.94 -81.21
C ILE A 419 -12.91 30.82 -81.39
N GLU A 420 -13.14 31.70 -80.44
CA GLU A 420 -14.24 32.65 -80.43
C GLU A 420 -13.68 34.10 -80.29
N GLY A 421 -13.65 34.83 -81.37
CA GLY A 421 -13.10 36.19 -81.40
C GLY A 421 -11.60 36.19 -81.01
N GLN A 422 -11.30 36.75 -79.83
CA GLN A 422 -9.96 36.88 -79.23
C GLN A 422 -9.64 35.80 -78.22
N ILE A 423 -10.49 34.78 -78.08
CA ILE A 423 -10.33 33.73 -77.10
C ILE A 423 -10.15 32.36 -77.78
N ALA A 424 -9.08 31.67 -77.44
CA ALA A 424 -8.95 30.22 -77.72
C ALA A 424 -9.23 29.42 -76.47
N LEU A 425 -10.38 28.68 -76.49
CA LEU A 425 -10.84 27.87 -75.40
C LEU A 425 -10.66 26.40 -75.73
N PHE A 426 -9.85 25.70 -74.95
CA PHE A 426 -9.65 24.28 -75.09
C PHE A 426 -10.74 23.51 -74.32
N SER A 427 -11.25 22.41 -74.92
CA SER A 427 -12.12 21.47 -74.17
C SER A 427 -11.40 20.95 -72.94
N PRO A 428 -12.08 20.75 -71.79
CA PRO A 428 -11.42 20.26 -70.56
C PRO A 428 -10.69 18.94 -70.81
N LEU A 429 -9.39 18.91 -70.45
CA LEU A 429 -8.63 17.65 -70.42
C LEU A 429 -9.14 16.85 -69.23
N GLN A 430 -9.68 15.67 -69.53
CA GLN A 430 -10.39 14.85 -68.53
C GLN A 430 -9.48 14.40 -67.41
N LEU A 431 -8.24 13.97 -67.73
CA LEU A 431 -7.28 13.41 -66.77
C LEU A 431 -5.86 13.89 -67.13
N LEU A 432 -5.13 14.36 -66.12
CA LEU A 432 -3.69 14.63 -66.20
C LEU A 432 -3.02 13.95 -64.99
N ALA A 433 -2.37 12.78 -65.22
CA ALA A 433 -1.75 11.98 -64.18
C ALA A 433 -0.61 12.73 -63.46
N PRO A 434 -0.23 12.32 -62.23
CA PRO A 434 0.96 12.85 -61.56
C PRO A 434 2.21 12.75 -62.45
N GLY A 435 2.98 13.82 -62.57
CA GLY A 435 4.18 13.93 -63.41
C GLY A 435 3.89 14.02 -64.92
N ALA A 436 2.67 13.86 -65.38
CA ALA A 436 2.32 13.96 -66.78
C ALA A 436 2.31 15.42 -67.25
N GLU A 437 2.59 15.56 -68.53
CA GLU A 437 2.69 16.84 -69.24
C GLU A 437 1.65 16.89 -70.40
N ALA A 438 1.04 18.07 -70.57
CA ALA A 438 0.19 18.34 -71.71
C ALA A 438 0.62 19.66 -72.36
N VAL A 439 0.75 19.63 -73.69
CA VAL A 439 1.22 20.79 -74.45
C VAL A 439 0.10 21.23 -75.41
N PHE A 440 -0.29 22.46 -75.28
CA PHE A 440 -1.30 23.15 -76.10
C PHE A 440 -0.62 24.23 -76.94
N ARG A 441 -1.07 24.43 -78.16
CA ARG A 441 -0.52 25.46 -79.05
C ARG A 441 -1.63 26.28 -79.63
N VAL A 442 -1.42 27.61 -79.71
CA VAL A 442 -2.30 28.53 -80.40
C VAL A 442 -1.43 29.35 -81.36
N LYS A 443 -1.77 29.29 -82.63
CA LYS A 443 -1.17 30.09 -83.67
C LYS A 443 -1.96 31.43 -83.77
N ALA A 444 -1.28 32.57 -83.74
CA ALA A 444 -1.89 33.89 -83.83
C ALA A 444 -1.20 34.74 -84.89
N LYS A 445 -1.98 35.55 -85.59
CA LYS A 445 -1.51 36.48 -86.61
C LYS A 445 -1.40 37.90 -86.04
N ALA A 446 -0.29 38.58 -86.27
CA ALA A 446 -0.07 39.98 -85.87
C ALA A 446 -0.89 40.95 -86.78
N LEU A 447 -1.77 41.74 -86.18
CA LEU A 447 -2.62 42.71 -86.87
C LEU A 447 -2.21 44.17 -86.65
N ALA A 448 -1.49 44.46 -85.56
CA ALA A 448 -0.97 45.80 -85.26
C ALA A 448 0.43 45.71 -84.56
N SER A 449 1.27 46.69 -84.78
CA SER A 449 2.61 46.82 -84.19
C SER A 449 2.50 47.27 -82.74
N GLY A 450 3.46 46.83 -81.89
CA GLY A 450 3.54 47.16 -80.48
C GLY A 450 3.88 45.95 -79.59
N ASP A 451 4.01 46.18 -78.29
CA ASP A 451 4.15 45.10 -77.32
C ASP A 451 2.77 44.52 -76.95
N ASN A 452 2.55 43.28 -77.30
CA ASN A 452 1.24 42.63 -77.20
C ASN A 452 1.27 41.53 -76.12
N VAL A 453 0.45 41.60 -75.14
CA VAL A 453 0.36 40.64 -74.01
C VAL A 453 -0.81 39.71 -74.18
N ILE A 454 -0.56 38.41 -74.24
CA ILE A 454 -1.60 37.42 -74.14
C ILE A 454 -1.73 36.95 -72.68
N ARG A 455 -2.95 36.49 -72.33
CA ARG A 455 -3.21 35.95 -71.02
C ARG A 455 -3.71 34.52 -71.17
N VAL A 456 -3.05 33.60 -70.44
CA VAL A 456 -3.50 32.22 -70.36
C VAL A 456 -4.01 31.91 -68.96
N GLN A 457 -5.21 31.38 -68.92
CA GLN A 457 -5.89 30.98 -67.65
C GLN A 457 -6.02 29.48 -67.63
N ILE A 458 -5.73 28.89 -66.47
CA ILE A 458 -5.88 27.45 -66.21
C ILE A 458 -6.70 27.27 -64.94
N SER A 459 -7.71 26.38 -65.01
CA SER A 459 -8.50 25.88 -63.91
C SER A 459 -8.63 24.36 -63.93
N SER A 460 -9.07 23.75 -62.86
CA SER A 460 -9.41 22.32 -62.76
C SER A 460 -10.54 22.08 -61.82
N ASP A 461 -11.09 20.86 -61.72
CA ASP A 461 -12.14 20.52 -60.77
C ASP A 461 -11.73 20.80 -59.29
N ASP A 462 -10.48 20.60 -58.98
CA ASP A 462 -9.95 20.85 -57.63
C ASP A 462 -9.60 22.33 -57.34
N LYS A 463 -9.37 23.12 -58.41
CA LYS A 463 -9.06 24.53 -58.34
C LYS A 463 -9.83 25.29 -59.37
N THR A 464 -11.05 25.67 -59.01
CA THR A 464 -11.99 26.35 -59.90
C THR A 464 -11.60 27.82 -60.16
N THR A 465 -10.86 28.45 -59.21
CA THR A 465 -10.32 29.81 -59.42
C THR A 465 -9.14 29.76 -60.42
N PRO A 466 -9.25 30.36 -61.61
CA PRO A 466 -8.20 30.30 -62.61
C PRO A 466 -6.87 30.93 -62.14
N VAL A 467 -5.78 30.27 -62.47
CA VAL A 467 -4.44 30.83 -62.36
C VAL A 467 -4.09 31.44 -63.74
N THR A 468 -3.62 32.67 -63.73
CA THR A 468 -3.30 33.42 -64.95
C THR A 468 -1.79 33.61 -65.11
N LYS A 469 -1.28 33.39 -66.31
CA LYS A 469 0.05 33.80 -66.73
C LYS A 469 -0.02 34.63 -68.02
N GLU A 470 0.95 35.53 -68.18
CA GLU A 470 1.02 36.44 -69.33
C GLU A 470 2.30 36.16 -70.10
N GLU A 471 2.23 36.34 -71.39
CA GLU A 471 3.36 36.33 -72.33
C GLU A 471 3.30 37.50 -73.25
N SER A 472 4.40 38.19 -73.46
CA SER A 472 4.51 39.40 -74.27
C SER A 472 5.23 39.11 -75.58
N THR A 473 4.65 39.51 -76.68
CA THR A 473 5.26 39.40 -78.01
C THR A 473 5.33 40.79 -78.64
N ARG A 474 6.51 41.15 -79.08
CA ARG A 474 6.77 42.40 -79.80
C ARG A 474 6.51 42.29 -81.28
N VAL A 475 5.61 43.09 -81.80
CA VAL A 475 5.32 43.16 -83.23
C VAL A 475 5.94 44.46 -83.77
N TYR A 476 6.82 44.35 -84.82
CA TYR A 476 7.40 45.47 -85.47
C TYR A 476 6.89 45.62 -86.91
N SER A 477 7.03 46.83 -87.51
CA SER A 477 6.82 47.08 -88.92
C SER A 477 8.02 47.84 -89.50
N ASP A 478 8.61 47.34 -90.59
CA ASP A 478 9.65 47.98 -91.32
C ASP A 478 9.03 49.13 -92.13
N ASN A 479 8.75 50.29 -91.55
CA ASN A 479 8.42 51.52 -92.21
C ASN A 479 9.33 52.60 -91.76
#